data_da2907cb6bf5cf899bb8c40e0da090d0
#
_entry.id   da2907cb6bf5cf899bb8c40e0da090d0
#
_cell.length_a   1.000
_cell.length_b   1.000
_cell.length_c   1.000
_cell.angle_alpha   90.00
_cell.angle_beta   90.00
_cell.angle_gamma   90.00
#
_symmetry.space_group_name_H-M   'P 1'
#
loop_
_entity.id
_entity.type
_entity.pdbx_description
1 polymer ?
#
loop_
_entity_poly.entity_id
_entity_poly.type
_entity_poly.pdbx_seq_one_letter_code
_entity_poly.pdbx_strand_id
1 'polypeptide(L)'
;MRYLQHSRRMPFLLWLPLLLAVCFGCARPIVSTDAASTPAPVSVSSPSPSPSPSPTPEPEITDAWYTERCEEMRRYMEAYGEYDSYEALEAVLRSRDIDPARPMIALTFDDGPVAGVTDEILDILEEYNVRATFFICGWRLNKEANAAILPRMLALGCEIGNHTYGHTTLTGISERNRLKYITKTNDRVLELTGYTIRSLRPPGGKTNPLVSRSAASLDMAVVLWSQSGNVHLTRARRIADNVLKQDANGRELRDGDIVLLHDTKKHMVEAVRLMIPELLDQGYQLVTVQELLHFSEIGYLPGVQYRRIDTYKTLD
;
A
#
# COMPACT_ATOMS: atom_id res chain seq x y z
N MET A 1 37.81 -28.36 34.69
CA MET A 1 36.74 -29.30 35.05
C MET A 1 35.84 -29.43 33.86
N ARG A 2 36.00 -30.42 33.23
CA ARG A 2 35.37 -31.52 32.50
C ARG A 2 33.97 -31.82 33.00
N TYR A 3 32.98 -31.91 32.07
CA TYR A 3 31.94 -32.94 31.94
C TYR A 3 31.14 -32.58 30.69
N LEU A 4 31.30 -33.28 29.61
CA LEU A 4 30.76 -34.53 29.07
C LEU A 4 29.31 -34.42 28.54
N GLN A 5 29.30 -34.46 27.24
CA GLN A 5 28.37 -35.05 26.25
C GLN A 5 27.34 -36.03 26.80
N HIS A 6 26.12 -35.92 26.30
CA HIS A 6 25.33 -37.10 25.94
C HIS A 6 24.51 -36.88 24.66
N SER A 7 24.92 -37.59 23.65
CA SER A 7 24.19 -37.85 22.41
C SER A 7 23.08 -38.86 22.64
N ARG A 8 21.92 -38.65 22.07
CA ARG A 8 20.98 -39.76 21.71
C ARG A 8 20.50 -39.59 20.28
N ARG A 9 21.00 -40.50 19.44
CA ARG A 9 20.44 -40.85 18.11
C ARG A 9 19.30 -41.88 18.35
N MET A 10 18.29 -41.87 17.46
CA MET A 10 17.66 -43.00 16.74
C MET A 10 16.17 -42.76 16.50
N PRO A 11 15.53 -43.46 15.54
CA PRO A 11 15.95 -43.75 14.17
C PRO A 11 14.86 -43.44 13.11
N PHE A 12 15.28 -43.55 11.88
CA PHE A 12 14.48 -43.68 10.66
C PHE A 12 13.48 -44.81 10.71
N LEU A 13 12.26 -44.58 10.25
CA LEU A 13 11.38 -45.64 9.72
C LEU A 13 10.81 -45.19 8.37
N LEU A 14 11.32 -45.86 7.36
CA LEU A 14 10.82 -45.95 5.99
C LEU A 14 9.47 -46.68 6.00
N TRP A 15 8.48 -46.15 5.29
CA TRP A 15 7.43 -46.99 4.70
C TRP A 15 7.08 -46.43 3.31
N LEU A 16 7.36 -47.25 2.30
CA LEU A 16 7.02 -47.11 0.88
C LEU A 16 5.91 -48.12 0.58
N PRO A 17 5.34 -48.20 -0.62
CA PRO A 17 3.92 -47.96 -0.92
C PRO A 17 3.16 -49.23 -1.25
N LEU A 18 1.83 -49.14 -1.39
CA LEU A 18 1.08 -50.18 -2.06
C LEU A 18 0.13 -49.57 -3.12
N LEU A 19 0.53 -49.82 -4.36
CA LEU A 19 -0.32 -49.78 -5.56
C LEU A 19 -1.33 -50.92 -5.50
N LEU A 20 -2.57 -50.66 -5.87
CA LEU A 20 -3.46 -51.68 -6.44
C LEU A 20 -4.39 -51.01 -7.47
N ALA A 21 -4.11 -51.32 -8.73
CA ALA A 21 -4.99 -51.14 -9.87
C ALA A 21 -5.93 -52.33 -9.98
N VAL A 22 -7.21 -52.08 -10.25
CA VAL A 22 -8.10 -53.08 -10.85
C VAL A 22 -8.96 -52.41 -11.91
N CYS A 23 -8.76 -52.92 -13.12
CA CYS A 23 -9.56 -52.68 -14.31
C CYS A 23 -10.74 -53.67 -14.41
N PHE A 24 -11.55 -53.42 -15.46
CA PHE A 24 -12.66 -54.24 -16.04
C PHE A 24 -14.06 -53.85 -15.53
N GLY A 25 -15.05 -53.70 -16.37
CA GLY A 25 -15.20 -53.83 -17.83
C GLY A 25 -16.69 -53.77 -18.18
N CYS A 26 -16.92 -53.40 -19.39
CA CYS A 26 -18.04 -53.72 -20.29
C CYS A 26 -19.43 -54.10 -19.77
N ALA A 27 -20.50 -53.43 -20.23
CA ALA A 27 -21.43 -53.93 -21.26
C ALA A 27 -22.69 -53.03 -21.38
N ARG A 28 -23.05 -52.72 -22.60
CA ARG A 28 -24.40 -52.29 -23.02
C ARG A 28 -25.34 -53.51 -23.13
N PRO A 29 -26.66 -53.35 -23.06
CA PRO A 29 -27.40 -53.43 -24.29
C PRO A 29 -28.51 -52.36 -24.49
N ILE A 30 -28.87 -52.26 -25.74
CA ILE A 30 -29.90 -51.51 -26.41
C ILE A 30 -31.27 -52.18 -26.16
N VAL A 31 -32.31 -51.38 -25.90
CA VAL A 31 -33.68 -51.70 -26.30
C VAL A 31 -34.41 -50.37 -26.70
N SER A 32 -34.93 -50.38 -27.87
CA SER A 32 -35.81 -49.38 -28.46
C SER A 32 -37.29 -49.60 -28.01
N THR A 33 -38.04 -48.53 -28.02
CA THR A 33 -39.43 -48.29 -28.54
C THR A 33 -40.06 -47.20 -27.66
N ASP A 34 -40.63 -46.21 -28.14
CA ASP A 34 -41.80 -45.83 -28.85
C ASP A 34 -42.03 -44.31 -28.80
N ALA A 35 -42.53 -43.81 -29.88
CA ALA A 35 -42.83 -42.42 -30.10
C ALA A 35 -44.01 -41.92 -29.27
N ALA A 36 -43.84 -40.77 -28.60
CA ALA A 36 -44.94 -39.91 -28.21
C ALA A 36 -44.57 -38.49 -28.58
N SER A 37 -45.36 -37.87 -29.45
CA SER A 37 -45.27 -36.52 -29.98
C SER A 37 -45.34 -35.49 -28.86
N THR A 38 -44.28 -34.75 -28.69
CA THR A 38 -44.23 -33.57 -27.82
C THR A 38 -44.36 -32.30 -28.68
N PRO A 39 -45.18 -31.34 -28.32
CA PRO A 39 -45.31 -30.08 -29.10
C PRO A 39 -44.00 -29.28 -29.02
N ALA A 40 -43.69 -28.61 -30.12
CA ALA A 40 -42.51 -27.77 -30.27
C ALA A 40 -42.39 -26.68 -29.17
N PRO A 41 -41.20 -26.40 -28.64
CA PRO A 41 -41.03 -25.31 -27.73
C PRO A 41 -41.18 -23.97 -28.43
N VAL A 42 -42.06 -23.14 -27.90
CA VAL A 42 -42.17 -21.72 -28.29
C VAL A 42 -40.84 -21.04 -27.99
N SER A 43 -40.17 -20.55 -29.01
CA SER A 43 -38.95 -19.77 -28.85
C SER A 43 -39.32 -18.42 -28.21
N VAL A 44 -39.08 -18.31 -26.92
CA VAL A 44 -39.03 -17.03 -26.22
C VAL A 44 -37.70 -16.37 -26.62
N SER A 45 -37.82 -15.33 -27.46
CA SER A 45 -36.67 -14.46 -27.78
C SER A 45 -36.19 -13.80 -26.49
N SER A 46 -35.01 -14.15 -26.03
CA SER A 46 -34.30 -13.43 -24.97
C SER A 46 -34.14 -11.97 -25.38
N PRO A 47 -34.41 -10.99 -24.48
CA PRO A 47 -34.14 -9.61 -24.79
C PRO A 47 -32.65 -9.44 -25.09
N SER A 48 -32.35 -8.76 -26.21
CA SER A 48 -30.99 -8.36 -26.58
C SER A 48 -30.33 -7.61 -25.41
N PRO A 49 -29.08 -7.92 -25.07
CA PRO A 49 -28.41 -7.17 -24.02
C PRO A 49 -28.36 -5.70 -24.41
N SER A 50 -28.78 -4.86 -23.48
CA SER A 50 -28.64 -3.39 -23.60
C SER A 50 -27.19 -3.05 -23.90
N PRO A 51 -26.87 -2.14 -24.81
CA PRO A 51 -25.49 -1.78 -25.09
C PRO A 51 -24.82 -1.31 -23.80
N SER A 52 -23.70 -1.92 -23.48
CA SER A 52 -22.80 -1.47 -22.40
C SER A 52 -22.48 0.01 -22.65
N PRO A 53 -22.51 0.88 -21.62
CA PRO A 53 -22.10 2.27 -21.81
C PRO A 53 -20.70 2.29 -22.43
N SER A 54 -20.56 3.07 -23.51
CA SER A 54 -19.26 3.31 -24.14
C SER A 54 -18.28 3.76 -23.07
N PRO A 55 -17.06 3.25 -23.02
CA PRO A 55 -16.05 3.75 -22.09
C PRO A 55 -15.92 5.26 -22.32
N THR A 56 -16.00 6.02 -21.24
CA THR A 56 -15.69 7.46 -21.27
C THR A 56 -14.29 7.59 -21.88
N PRO A 57 -14.11 8.40 -22.93
CA PRO A 57 -12.81 8.55 -23.55
C PRO A 57 -11.80 8.99 -22.46
N GLU A 58 -10.68 8.28 -22.35
CA GLU A 58 -9.57 8.71 -21.50
C GLU A 58 -9.18 10.14 -21.94
N PRO A 59 -8.90 11.05 -20.98
CA PRO A 59 -8.49 12.40 -21.36
C PRO A 59 -7.26 12.31 -22.26
N GLU A 60 -7.35 12.94 -23.41
CA GLU A 60 -6.23 13.03 -24.37
C GLU A 60 -5.11 13.81 -23.71
N ILE A 61 -3.95 13.18 -23.50
CA ILE A 61 -2.79 13.83 -22.92
C ILE A 61 -2.21 14.75 -23.98
N THR A 62 -2.55 16.02 -23.82
CA THR A 62 -2.07 17.10 -24.67
C THR A 62 -0.87 17.78 -24.03
N ASP A 63 -0.06 18.48 -24.84
CA ASP A 63 1.02 19.34 -24.33
C ASP A 63 0.49 20.35 -23.28
N ALA A 64 -0.78 20.77 -23.41
CA ALA A 64 -1.45 21.62 -22.44
C ALA A 64 -1.62 20.93 -21.08
N TRP A 65 -2.00 19.65 -21.06
CA TRP A 65 -2.09 18.86 -19.84
C TRP A 65 -0.74 18.75 -19.13
N TYR A 66 0.35 18.46 -19.88
CA TYR A 66 1.72 18.44 -19.33
C TYR A 66 2.13 19.78 -18.76
N THR A 67 1.82 20.86 -19.47
CA THR A 67 2.15 22.22 -19.02
C THR A 67 1.43 22.57 -17.72
N GLU A 68 0.12 22.28 -17.62
CA GLU A 68 -0.69 22.50 -16.42
C GLU A 68 -0.16 21.69 -15.24
N ARG A 69 0.20 20.40 -15.45
CA ARG A 69 0.78 19.55 -14.40
C ARG A 69 2.17 20.01 -13.96
N CYS A 70 2.99 20.48 -14.89
CA CYS A 70 4.29 21.06 -14.55
C CYS A 70 4.13 22.36 -13.74
N GLU A 71 3.10 23.17 -14.04
CA GLU A 71 2.82 24.38 -13.27
C GLU A 71 2.27 24.09 -11.87
N GLU A 72 1.39 23.08 -11.72
CA GLU A 72 0.95 22.59 -10.41
C GLU A 72 2.13 22.07 -9.59
N MET A 73 3.01 21.28 -10.22
CA MET A 73 4.21 20.78 -9.59
C MET A 73 5.15 21.91 -9.18
N ARG A 74 5.34 22.91 -10.06
CA ARG A 74 6.17 24.07 -9.74
C ARG A 74 5.61 24.85 -8.55
N ARG A 75 4.28 25.08 -8.51
CA ARG A 75 3.61 25.70 -7.35
C ARG A 75 3.78 24.86 -6.08
N TYR A 76 3.73 23.52 -6.20
CA TYR A 76 4.03 22.62 -5.08
C TYR A 76 5.49 22.77 -4.64
N MET A 77 6.45 22.73 -5.59
CA MET A 77 7.88 22.90 -5.31
C MET A 77 8.20 24.31 -4.76
N GLU A 78 7.51 25.35 -5.22
CA GLU A 78 7.63 26.72 -4.68
C GLU A 78 7.03 26.82 -3.27
N ALA A 79 5.92 26.13 -3.00
CA ALA A 79 5.26 26.10 -1.69
C ALA A 79 6.00 25.23 -0.66
N TYR A 80 6.61 24.13 -1.11
CA TYR A 80 7.19 23.12 -0.24
C TYR A 80 8.69 22.90 -0.46
N GLY A 81 9.29 23.51 -1.50
CA GLY A 81 10.70 23.57 -1.84
C GLY A 81 11.41 22.22 -1.97
N GLU A 82 12.56 22.20 -2.63
CA GLU A 82 13.61 21.26 -2.27
C GLU A 82 14.08 21.70 -0.89
N TYR A 83 13.92 20.86 0.11
CA TYR A 83 14.33 21.18 1.48
C TYR A 83 15.85 21.16 1.54
N ASP A 84 16.47 22.27 1.20
CA ASP A 84 17.92 22.46 1.32
C ASP A 84 18.39 22.43 2.77
N SER A 85 17.44 22.52 3.73
CA SER A 85 17.73 22.44 5.15
C SER A 85 16.57 21.86 5.96
N TYR A 86 16.92 21.32 7.13
CA TYR A 86 15.95 20.87 8.13
C TYR A 86 15.00 22.00 8.56
N GLU A 87 15.50 23.23 8.64
CA GLU A 87 14.73 24.42 9.03
C GLU A 87 13.65 24.76 8.00
N ALA A 88 13.91 24.59 6.70
CA ALA A 88 12.92 24.81 5.66
C ALA A 88 11.78 23.77 5.74
N LEU A 89 12.10 22.50 5.98
CA LEU A 89 11.11 21.46 6.25
C LEU A 89 10.30 21.80 7.49
N GLU A 90 10.95 22.20 8.59
CA GLU A 90 10.30 22.58 9.84
C GLU A 90 9.32 23.74 9.66
N ALA A 91 9.71 24.78 8.92
CA ALA A 91 8.84 25.91 8.63
C ALA A 91 7.57 25.50 7.87
N VAL A 92 7.69 24.59 6.89
CA VAL A 92 6.55 24.06 6.14
C VAL A 92 5.65 23.21 7.03
N LEU A 93 6.21 22.32 7.84
CA LEU A 93 5.43 21.46 8.74
C LEU A 93 4.69 22.27 9.81
N ARG A 94 5.32 23.32 10.35
CA ARG A 94 4.67 24.29 11.26
C ARG A 94 3.51 25.03 10.59
N SER A 95 3.59 25.31 9.29
CA SER A 95 2.51 25.99 8.55
C SER A 95 1.25 25.13 8.33
N ARG A 96 1.30 23.85 8.66
CA ARG A 96 0.20 22.89 8.41
C ARG A 96 -0.73 22.66 9.60
N ASP A 97 -0.67 23.48 10.64
CA ASP A 97 -1.50 23.35 11.84
C ASP A 97 -1.44 21.98 12.52
N ILE A 98 -0.27 21.32 12.48
CA ILE A 98 -0.05 20.10 13.24
C ILE A 98 0.32 20.46 14.67
N ASP A 99 -0.49 20.01 15.62
CA ASP A 99 -0.26 20.20 17.05
C ASP A 99 0.36 18.92 17.66
N PRO A 100 1.67 18.91 17.98
CA PRO A 100 2.33 17.73 18.54
C PRO A 100 1.84 17.33 19.94
N ALA A 101 1.04 18.18 20.61
CA ALA A 101 0.39 17.84 21.87
C ALA A 101 -0.89 16.99 21.68
N ARG A 102 -1.39 16.87 20.45
CA ARG A 102 -2.55 16.05 20.11
C ARG A 102 -2.08 14.74 19.49
N PRO A 103 -2.81 13.62 19.72
CA PRO A 103 -2.42 12.33 19.16
C PRO A 103 -2.36 12.36 17.63
N MET A 104 -1.29 11.80 17.05
CA MET A 104 -1.05 11.71 15.63
C MET A 104 -0.93 10.25 15.20
N ILE A 105 -1.45 9.93 14.02
CA ILE A 105 -1.23 8.65 13.35
C ILE A 105 -0.95 8.86 11.86
N ALA A 106 -0.20 7.94 11.26
CA ALA A 106 0.01 7.92 9.82
C ALA A 106 -0.82 6.79 9.18
N LEU A 107 -1.84 7.15 8.38
CA LEU A 107 -2.46 6.20 7.47
C LEU A 107 -1.53 5.97 6.28
N THR A 108 -1.24 4.70 5.96
CA THR A 108 -0.31 4.38 4.89
C THR A 108 -0.89 3.33 3.96
N PHE A 109 -0.70 3.52 2.64
CA PHE A 109 -1.25 2.67 1.60
C PHE A 109 -0.13 2.04 0.79
N ASP A 110 -0.13 0.72 0.67
CA ASP A 110 0.86 -0.05 -0.09
C ASP A 110 0.29 -0.52 -1.44
N ASP A 111 1.19 -0.85 -2.37
CA ASP A 111 0.92 -1.49 -3.67
C ASP A 111 0.30 -0.63 -4.76
N GLY A 112 -0.12 0.59 -4.48
CA GLY A 112 -0.68 1.52 -5.46
C GLY A 112 0.38 2.17 -6.39
N PRO A 113 -0.02 3.23 -7.12
CA PRO A 113 -1.39 3.71 -7.27
C PRO A 113 -2.23 2.86 -8.22
N VAL A 114 -3.55 2.89 -8.05
CA VAL A 114 -4.51 2.25 -8.95
C VAL A 114 -5.61 3.24 -9.31
N ALA A 115 -5.64 3.67 -10.56
CA ALA A 115 -6.67 4.58 -11.08
C ALA A 115 -8.09 4.04 -10.82
N GLY A 116 -8.95 4.92 -10.35
CA GLY A 116 -10.31 4.62 -9.92
C GLY A 116 -10.40 4.02 -8.51
N VAL A 117 -9.29 3.83 -7.80
CA VAL A 117 -9.25 3.46 -6.37
C VAL A 117 -8.49 4.50 -5.58
N THR A 118 -7.24 4.75 -5.97
CA THR A 118 -6.38 5.74 -5.30
C THR A 118 -6.97 7.15 -5.41
N ASP A 119 -7.53 7.50 -6.58
CA ASP A 119 -8.22 8.79 -6.79
C ASP A 119 -9.37 8.99 -5.80
N GLU A 120 -10.21 7.98 -5.60
CA GLU A 120 -11.35 8.05 -4.68
C GLU A 120 -10.92 8.10 -3.21
N ILE A 121 -9.75 7.53 -2.87
CA ILE A 121 -9.14 7.71 -1.55
C ILE A 121 -8.67 9.16 -1.40
N LEU A 122 -8.03 9.73 -2.43
CA LEU A 122 -7.61 11.13 -2.43
C LEU A 122 -8.80 12.09 -2.33
N ASP A 123 -9.96 11.78 -2.95
CA ASP A 123 -11.19 12.56 -2.78
C ASP A 123 -11.60 12.64 -1.30
N ILE A 124 -11.51 11.51 -0.59
CA ILE A 124 -11.86 11.47 0.84
C ILE A 124 -10.83 12.24 1.68
N LEU A 125 -9.53 12.07 1.40
CA LEU A 125 -8.49 12.80 2.10
C LEU A 125 -8.66 14.31 1.93
N GLU A 126 -8.99 14.76 0.73
CA GLU A 126 -9.27 16.16 0.41
C GLU A 126 -10.53 16.67 1.12
N GLU A 127 -11.63 15.90 1.11
CA GLU A 127 -12.90 16.22 1.80
C GLU A 127 -12.68 16.52 3.30
N TYR A 128 -11.83 15.75 3.95
CA TYR A 128 -11.54 15.90 5.38
C TYR A 128 -10.29 16.72 5.68
N ASN A 129 -9.63 17.27 4.66
CA ASN A 129 -8.36 18.01 4.77
C ASN A 129 -7.30 17.24 5.60
N VAL A 130 -7.13 15.97 5.30
CA VAL A 130 -6.17 15.07 5.95
C VAL A 130 -5.18 14.49 4.96
N ARG A 131 -4.09 13.96 5.45
CA ARG A 131 -2.99 13.44 4.63
C ARG A 131 -2.69 11.99 4.93
N ALA A 132 -1.99 11.34 4.00
CA ALA A 132 -1.55 9.95 4.12
C ALA A 132 -0.20 9.75 3.40
N THR A 133 0.42 8.60 3.61
CA THR A 133 1.61 8.18 2.88
C THR A 133 1.29 7.02 1.96
N PHE A 134 1.71 7.11 0.69
CA PHE A 134 1.49 6.09 -0.32
C PHE A 134 2.81 5.42 -0.68
N PHE A 135 3.02 4.16 -0.27
CA PHE A 135 4.18 3.36 -0.64
C PHE A 135 3.90 2.67 -1.98
N ILE A 136 4.36 3.28 -3.06
CA ILE A 136 4.00 2.89 -4.41
C ILE A 136 4.91 1.83 -5.00
N CYS A 137 4.35 0.93 -5.80
CA CYS A 137 5.09 0.02 -6.65
C CYS A 137 5.42 0.69 -7.99
N GLY A 138 6.71 0.85 -8.31
CA GLY A 138 7.14 1.60 -9.49
C GLY A 138 6.60 1.07 -10.82
N TRP A 139 6.32 -0.23 -10.96
CA TRP A 139 5.72 -0.82 -12.16
C TRP A 139 4.29 -0.32 -12.45
N ARG A 140 3.57 0.12 -11.41
CA ARG A 140 2.24 0.72 -11.57
C ARG A 140 2.27 1.97 -12.44
N LEU A 141 3.39 2.70 -12.40
CA LEU A 141 3.58 3.94 -13.13
C LEU A 141 3.85 3.74 -14.62
N ASN A 142 3.94 2.48 -15.10
CA ASN A 142 3.93 2.18 -16.52
C ASN A 142 2.55 2.41 -17.16
N LYS A 143 1.49 2.41 -16.35
CA LYS A 143 0.15 2.76 -16.76
C LYS A 143 -0.05 4.26 -16.53
N GLU A 144 -0.32 4.98 -17.59
CA GLU A 144 -0.43 6.43 -17.58
C GLU A 144 -1.49 6.96 -16.60
N ALA A 145 -2.69 6.37 -16.62
CA ALA A 145 -3.73 6.73 -15.68
C ALA A 145 -3.32 6.62 -14.20
N ASN A 146 -2.39 5.71 -13.87
CA ASN A 146 -1.84 5.61 -12.53
C ASN A 146 -0.78 6.68 -12.27
N ALA A 147 0.09 6.94 -13.25
CA ALA A 147 1.13 7.96 -13.14
C ALA A 147 0.53 9.37 -12.97
N ALA A 148 -0.59 9.65 -13.62
CA ALA A 148 -1.33 10.90 -13.53
C ALA A 148 -1.86 11.23 -12.12
N ILE A 149 -1.88 10.26 -11.20
CA ILE A 149 -2.35 10.44 -9.81
C ILE A 149 -1.28 11.12 -8.93
N LEU A 150 -0.01 10.92 -9.23
CA LEU A 150 1.09 11.36 -8.38
C LEU A 150 1.09 12.89 -8.11
N PRO A 151 0.92 13.76 -9.12
CA PRO A 151 0.84 15.20 -8.88
C PRO A 151 -0.27 15.59 -7.89
N ARG A 152 -1.43 14.93 -7.96
CA ARG A 152 -2.53 15.18 -7.03
C ARG A 152 -2.20 14.71 -5.60
N MET A 153 -1.52 13.56 -5.43
CA MET A 153 -1.04 13.14 -4.10
C MET A 153 -0.20 14.23 -3.47
N LEU A 154 0.77 14.77 -4.21
CA LEU A 154 1.67 15.82 -3.73
C LEU A 154 0.93 17.13 -3.47
N ALA A 155 0.02 17.55 -4.37
CA ALA A 155 -0.78 18.77 -4.21
C ALA A 155 -1.65 18.75 -2.94
N LEU A 156 -2.12 17.57 -2.52
CA LEU A 156 -2.85 17.37 -1.26
C LEU A 156 -1.90 17.25 -0.05
N GLY A 157 -0.59 17.36 -0.24
CA GLY A 157 0.41 17.23 0.81
C GLY A 157 0.61 15.78 1.30
N CYS A 158 0.17 14.78 0.53
CA CYS A 158 0.46 13.39 0.84
C CYS A 158 1.92 13.05 0.52
N GLU A 159 2.49 12.11 1.26
CA GLU A 159 3.84 11.60 1.03
C GLU A 159 3.82 10.43 0.05
N ILE A 160 4.78 10.43 -0.88
CA ILE A 160 5.06 9.27 -1.73
C ILE A 160 6.27 8.53 -1.17
N GLY A 161 6.08 7.26 -0.79
CA GLY A 161 7.11 6.33 -0.37
C GLY A 161 7.38 5.25 -1.43
N ASN A 162 8.48 4.54 -1.28
CA ASN A 162 8.92 3.47 -2.18
C ASN A 162 8.50 2.10 -1.67
N HIS A 163 7.83 1.30 -2.51
CA HIS A 163 7.51 -0.11 -2.24
C HIS A 163 8.18 -1.07 -3.22
N THR A 164 9.37 -0.72 -3.69
CA THR A 164 10.15 -1.35 -4.76
C THR A 164 9.46 -1.27 -6.13
N TYR A 165 10.24 -1.53 -7.19
CA TYR A 165 9.65 -1.42 -8.54
C TYR A 165 8.59 -2.49 -8.81
N GLY A 166 8.85 -3.74 -8.47
CA GLY A 166 7.98 -4.88 -8.79
C GLY A 166 7.42 -5.60 -7.57
N HIS A 167 7.26 -4.93 -6.42
CA HIS A 167 6.90 -5.57 -5.15
C HIS A 167 7.87 -6.70 -4.79
N THR A 168 9.18 -6.47 -4.99
CA THR A 168 10.22 -7.48 -4.83
C THR A 168 10.72 -7.52 -3.39
N THR A 169 10.74 -8.71 -2.78
CA THR A 169 11.38 -8.93 -1.47
C THR A 169 12.87 -8.57 -1.56
N LEU A 170 13.34 -7.70 -0.65
CA LEU A 170 14.71 -7.18 -0.65
C LEU A 170 15.72 -8.03 0.14
N THR A 171 15.24 -8.93 0.99
CA THR A 171 16.09 -9.89 1.70
C THR A 171 16.47 -11.05 0.79
N GLY A 172 17.69 -11.63 1.00
CA GLY A 172 18.14 -12.79 0.23
C GLY A 172 18.63 -12.50 -1.20
N ILE A 173 18.69 -11.23 -1.60
CA ILE A 173 19.22 -10.81 -2.91
C ILE A 173 20.49 -9.96 -2.75
N SER A 174 21.28 -9.84 -3.85
CA SER A 174 22.49 -9.03 -3.84
C SER A 174 22.19 -7.55 -3.63
N GLU A 175 23.17 -6.80 -3.11
CA GLU A 175 23.05 -5.35 -2.94
C GLU A 175 22.73 -4.64 -4.25
N ARG A 176 23.44 -5.00 -5.33
CA ARG A 176 23.16 -4.47 -6.66
C ARG A 176 21.69 -4.59 -7.05
N ASN A 177 21.07 -5.74 -6.77
CA ASN A 177 19.66 -5.95 -7.08
C ASN A 177 18.74 -5.18 -6.13
N ARG A 178 19.08 -5.08 -4.83
CA ARG A 178 18.32 -4.24 -3.89
C ARG A 178 18.28 -2.80 -4.35
N LEU A 179 19.46 -2.22 -4.60
CA LEU A 179 19.57 -0.85 -5.10
C LEU A 179 18.79 -0.67 -6.39
N LYS A 180 18.96 -1.57 -7.38
CA LYS A 180 18.22 -1.51 -8.64
C LYS A 180 16.70 -1.47 -8.46
N TYR A 181 16.13 -2.29 -7.57
CA TYR A 181 14.68 -2.32 -7.38
C TYR A 181 14.15 -1.11 -6.61
N ILE A 182 14.99 -0.50 -5.77
CA ILE A 182 14.63 0.73 -5.07
C ILE A 182 14.78 1.93 -6.01
N THR A 183 15.97 2.13 -6.60
CA THR A 183 16.26 3.32 -7.43
C THR A 183 15.34 3.42 -8.63
N LYS A 184 14.98 2.30 -9.27
CA LYS A 184 14.07 2.32 -10.41
C LYS A 184 12.70 2.95 -10.09
N THR A 185 12.22 2.82 -8.85
CA THR A 185 11.00 3.50 -8.40
C THR A 185 11.26 4.98 -8.12
N ASN A 186 12.35 5.29 -7.41
CA ASN A 186 12.75 6.66 -7.10
C ASN A 186 12.93 7.47 -8.38
N ASP A 187 13.71 6.93 -9.34
CA ASP A 187 13.99 7.58 -10.62
C ASP A 187 12.70 7.87 -11.39
N ARG A 188 11.76 6.91 -11.40
CA ARG A 188 10.49 7.09 -12.11
C ARG A 188 9.60 8.14 -11.45
N VAL A 189 9.54 8.20 -10.14
CA VAL A 189 8.80 9.26 -9.43
C VAL A 189 9.45 10.61 -9.65
N LEU A 190 10.77 10.69 -9.51
CA LEU A 190 11.52 11.94 -9.76
C LEU A 190 11.31 12.45 -11.18
N GLU A 191 11.36 11.56 -12.19
CA GLU A 191 11.10 11.90 -13.60
C GLU A 191 9.69 12.48 -13.80
N LEU A 192 8.68 11.89 -13.16
CA LEU A 192 7.28 12.29 -13.35
C LEU A 192 6.88 13.54 -12.56
N THR A 193 7.54 13.80 -11.43
CA THR A 193 7.04 14.78 -10.45
C THR A 193 8.09 15.75 -9.91
N GLY A 194 9.37 15.49 -10.10
CA GLY A 194 10.43 16.21 -9.40
C GLY A 194 10.57 15.86 -7.91
N TYR A 195 9.71 14.99 -7.37
CA TYR A 195 9.71 14.63 -5.95
C TYR A 195 10.77 13.58 -5.62
N THR A 196 11.55 13.81 -4.56
CA THR A 196 12.55 12.87 -4.03
C THR A 196 11.95 12.02 -2.93
N ILE A 197 11.86 10.70 -3.15
CA ILE A 197 11.35 9.77 -2.14
C ILE A 197 12.40 9.60 -1.03
N ARG A 198 11.96 9.71 0.22
CA ARG A 198 12.80 9.54 1.42
C ARG A 198 12.41 8.34 2.29
N SER A 199 11.30 7.68 2.03
CA SER A 199 10.83 6.53 2.81
C SER A 199 10.74 5.27 1.96
N LEU A 200 11.23 4.14 2.49
CA LEU A 200 11.17 2.80 1.90
C LEU A 200 10.35 1.89 2.80
N ARG A 201 9.33 1.26 2.25
CA ARG A 201 8.68 0.11 2.89
C ARG A 201 9.04 -1.16 2.14
N PRO A 202 9.84 -2.05 2.72
CA PRO A 202 10.15 -3.33 2.09
C PRO A 202 8.88 -4.20 1.95
N PRO A 203 8.65 -4.83 0.78
CA PRO A 203 7.51 -5.72 0.56
C PRO A 203 7.37 -6.81 1.62
N GLY A 204 6.14 -6.94 2.16
CA GLY A 204 5.81 -7.84 3.26
C GLY A 204 6.48 -7.52 4.58
N GLY A 205 7.03 -6.31 4.75
CA GLY A 205 7.78 -5.90 5.95
C GLY A 205 9.09 -6.66 6.16
N LYS A 206 9.56 -7.39 5.14
CA LYS A 206 10.78 -8.21 5.23
C LYS A 206 12.02 -7.34 5.15
N THR A 207 12.69 -7.20 6.28
CA THR A 207 13.89 -6.38 6.44
C THR A 207 15.01 -7.13 7.16
N ASN A 208 16.23 -6.63 7.02
CA ASN A 208 17.44 -7.05 7.72
C ASN A 208 18.49 -5.91 7.65
N PRO A 209 19.65 -6.02 8.32
CA PRO A 209 20.68 -4.97 8.27
C PRO A 209 21.17 -4.59 6.86
N LEU A 210 21.10 -5.52 5.89
CA LEU A 210 21.49 -5.23 4.51
C LEU A 210 20.47 -4.34 3.79
N VAL A 211 19.18 -4.53 4.07
CA VAL A 211 18.10 -3.66 3.56
C VAL A 211 18.23 -2.27 4.15
N SER A 212 18.46 -2.17 5.47
CA SER A 212 18.68 -0.89 6.16
C SER A 212 19.88 -0.13 5.59
N ARG A 213 21.02 -0.81 5.33
CA ARG A 213 22.19 -0.18 4.70
C ARG A 213 21.89 0.30 3.28
N SER A 214 21.17 -0.48 2.49
CA SER A 214 20.78 -0.06 1.14
C SER A 214 19.84 1.15 1.16
N ALA A 215 18.92 1.21 2.12
CA ALA A 215 18.07 2.39 2.34
C ALA A 215 18.90 3.60 2.78
N ALA A 216 19.81 3.43 3.73
CA ALA A 216 20.72 4.49 4.21
C ALA A 216 21.56 5.09 3.08
N SER A 217 22.10 4.25 2.18
CA SER A 217 22.91 4.72 1.04
C SER A 217 22.12 5.52 0.00
N LEU A 218 20.80 5.52 0.09
CA LEU A 218 19.88 6.28 -0.75
C LEU A 218 19.15 7.39 0.03
N ASP A 219 19.64 7.72 1.23
CA ASP A 219 19.03 8.70 2.13
C ASP A 219 17.55 8.40 2.42
N MET A 220 17.21 7.13 2.70
CA MET A 220 15.85 6.68 2.94
C MET A 220 15.70 6.04 4.32
N ALA A 221 14.64 6.41 5.05
CA ALA A 221 14.19 5.69 6.25
C ALA A 221 13.48 4.39 5.86
N VAL A 222 13.55 3.36 6.72
CA VAL A 222 12.80 2.10 6.53
C VAL A 222 11.53 2.17 7.37
N VAL A 223 10.37 2.18 6.72
CA VAL A 223 9.08 2.35 7.36
C VAL A 223 8.31 1.02 7.36
N LEU A 224 7.99 0.53 8.52
CA LEU A 224 7.13 -0.64 8.73
C LEU A 224 5.77 -0.16 9.25
N TRP A 225 5.07 -0.97 10.01
CA TRP A 225 3.78 -0.61 10.60
C TRP A 225 3.63 -1.23 11.97
N SER A 226 2.76 -0.65 12.75
CA SER A 226 2.40 -1.11 14.09
C SER A 226 0.95 -1.56 14.16
N GLN A 227 0.10 -1.09 13.24
CA GLN A 227 -1.31 -1.41 13.16
C GLN A 227 -1.68 -1.76 11.72
N SER A 228 -2.72 -2.55 11.48
CA SER A 228 -3.13 -2.98 10.14
C SER A 228 -4.64 -3.15 10.01
N GLY A 229 -5.19 -2.67 8.89
CA GLY A 229 -6.57 -2.96 8.48
C GLY A 229 -6.81 -4.42 8.10
N ASN A 230 -5.77 -5.26 8.08
CA ASN A 230 -5.74 -6.64 7.63
C ASN A 230 -6.03 -6.81 6.12
N VAL A 231 -4.97 -7.06 5.37
CA VAL A 231 -4.97 -7.16 3.89
C VAL A 231 -5.88 -8.24 3.31
N HIS A 232 -6.25 -9.23 4.11
CA HIS A 232 -7.11 -10.35 3.68
C HIS A 232 -8.60 -10.06 3.81
N LEU A 233 -8.97 -8.97 4.48
CA LEU A 233 -10.37 -8.58 4.63
C LEU A 233 -10.88 -7.89 3.36
N THR A 234 -12.11 -8.20 3.00
CA THR A 234 -12.80 -7.62 1.86
C THR A 234 -14.05 -6.81 2.24
N ARG A 235 -14.43 -6.85 3.52
CA ARG A 235 -15.56 -6.08 4.04
C ARG A 235 -15.05 -4.78 4.64
N ALA A 236 -15.41 -3.67 4.04
CA ALA A 236 -14.99 -2.32 4.42
C ALA A 236 -15.16 -2.05 5.94
N ARG A 237 -16.33 -2.36 6.50
CA ARG A 237 -16.57 -2.17 7.94
C ARG A 237 -15.61 -2.97 8.83
N ARG A 238 -15.24 -4.20 8.46
CA ARG A 238 -14.28 -5.00 9.24
C ARG A 238 -12.86 -4.45 9.16
N ILE A 239 -12.48 -3.91 7.99
CA ILE A 239 -11.19 -3.22 7.83
C ILE A 239 -11.16 -1.99 8.73
N ALA A 240 -12.23 -1.20 8.72
CA ALA A 240 -12.36 -0.03 9.58
C ALA A 240 -12.33 -0.42 11.07
N ASP A 241 -13.09 -1.43 11.49
CA ASP A 241 -13.12 -1.88 12.88
C ASP A 241 -11.76 -2.39 13.37
N ASN A 242 -10.95 -3.02 12.50
CA ASN A 242 -9.60 -3.45 12.85
C ASN A 242 -8.67 -2.27 13.19
N VAL A 243 -8.88 -1.13 12.58
CA VAL A 243 -8.10 0.08 12.86
C VAL A 243 -8.68 0.84 14.05
N LEU A 244 -10.01 1.05 14.05
CA LEU A 244 -10.70 1.92 15.00
C LEU A 244 -10.85 1.32 16.41
N LYS A 245 -10.89 -0.01 16.50
CA LYS A 245 -11.17 -0.73 17.77
C LYS A 245 -9.98 -1.58 18.18
N GLN A 246 -9.87 -2.75 17.56
CA GLN A 246 -8.79 -3.69 17.83
C GLN A 246 -8.46 -4.46 16.54
N ASP A 247 -7.16 -4.67 16.28
CA ASP A 247 -6.73 -5.55 15.21
C ASP A 247 -6.97 -7.04 15.54
N ALA A 248 -6.63 -7.92 14.62
CA ALA A 248 -6.78 -9.37 14.80
C ALA A 248 -5.98 -9.95 15.99
N ASN A 249 -5.02 -9.19 16.53
CA ASN A 249 -4.19 -9.56 17.68
C ASN A 249 -4.68 -8.89 18.98
N GLY A 250 -5.83 -8.20 18.96
CA GLY A 250 -6.37 -7.48 20.09
C GLY A 250 -5.67 -6.15 20.41
N ARG A 251 -4.90 -5.62 19.46
CA ARG A 251 -4.17 -4.38 19.63
C ARG A 251 -5.05 -3.19 19.26
N GLU A 252 -5.14 -2.22 20.17
CA GLU A 252 -5.80 -0.93 19.98
C GLU A 252 -4.89 0.07 19.27
N LEU A 253 -5.51 0.99 18.54
CA LEU A 253 -4.83 2.13 17.93
C LEU A 253 -4.30 3.07 19.03
N ARG A 254 -3.10 3.59 18.81
CA ARG A 254 -2.42 4.50 19.74
C ARG A 254 -1.76 5.65 18.99
N ASP A 255 -1.50 6.70 19.73
CA ASP A 255 -0.66 7.79 19.28
C ASP A 255 0.68 7.28 18.71
N GLY A 256 1.11 7.86 17.61
CA GLY A 256 2.32 7.46 16.90
C GLY A 256 2.21 6.21 16.03
N ASP A 257 1.05 5.57 15.93
CA ASP A 257 0.88 4.37 15.12
C ASP A 257 0.99 4.68 13.62
N ILE A 258 1.69 3.78 12.93
CA ILE A 258 1.75 3.72 11.47
C ILE A 258 0.82 2.58 11.04
N VAL A 259 -0.24 2.92 10.31
CA VAL A 259 -1.32 2.01 9.93
C VAL A 259 -1.14 1.51 8.51
N LEU A 260 -1.05 0.18 8.33
CA LEU A 260 -0.96 -0.46 7.01
C LEU A 260 -2.33 -0.68 6.39
N LEU A 261 -2.53 -0.12 5.21
CA LEU A 261 -3.66 -0.31 4.31
C LEU A 261 -3.14 -0.59 2.88
N HIS A 262 -4.04 -0.78 1.90
CA HIS A 262 -3.68 -0.97 0.49
C HIS A 262 -4.71 -0.28 -0.42
N ASP A 263 -4.25 0.57 -1.32
CA ASP A 263 -5.09 1.33 -2.27
C ASP A 263 -5.31 0.60 -3.61
N THR A 264 -5.53 -0.71 -3.55
CA THR A 264 -5.63 -1.55 -4.76
C THR A 264 -7.03 -2.10 -5.03
N LYS A 265 -7.98 -1.92 -4.12
CA LYS A 265 -9.33 -2.50 -4.20
C LYS A 265 -10.40 -1.52 -3.70
N LYS A 266 -11.56 -1.50 -4.38
CA LYS A 266 -12.69 -0.61 -4.09
C LYS A 266 -13.20 -0.65 -2.65
N HIS A 267 -13.20 -1.82 -2.02
CA HIS A 267 -13.64 -1.93 -0.62
C HIS A 267 -12.74 -1.14 0.37
N MET A 268 -11.52 -0.78 -0.04
CA MET A 268 -10.67 0.09 0.77
C MET A 268 -11.18 1.53 0.75
N VAL A 269 -11.70 2.02 -0.36
CA VAL A 269 -12.32 3.35 -0.46
C VAL A 269 -13.44 3.48 0.58
N GLU A 270 -14.34 2.48 0.63
CA GLU A 270 -15.42 2.44 1.61
C GLU A 270 -14.89 2.35 3.05
N ALA A 271 -13.82 1.57 3.28
CA ALA A 271 -13.21 1.45 4.59
C ALA A 271 -12.62 2.80 5.06
N VAL A 272 -11.92 3.51 4.17
CA VAL A 272 -11.34 4.84 4.46
C VAL A 272 -12.45 5.85 4.77
N ARG A 273 -13.55 5.85 3.99
CA ARG A 273 -14.71 6.71 4.24
C ARG A 273 -15.37 6.48 5.59
N LEU A 274 -15.31 5.25 6.11
CA LEU A 274 -15.79 4.92 7.45
C LEU A 274 -14.78 5.30 8.55
N MET A 275 -13.47 5.17 8.26
CA MET A 275 -12.43 5.36 9.28
C MET A 275 -12.14 6.82 9.58
N ILE A 276 -12.00 7.66 8.55
CA ILE A 276 -11.49 9.03 8.72
C ILE A 276 -12.35 9.85 9.69
N PRO A 277 -13.68 9.96 9.53
CA PRO A 277 -14.48 10.74 10.46
C PRO A 277 -14.39 10.21 11.90
N GLU A 278 -14.41 8.88 12.10
CA GLU A 278 -14.30 8.30 13.44
C GLU A 278 -12.94 8.56 14.09
N LEU A 279 -11.84 8.56 13.30
CA LEU A 279 -10.49 8.89 13.80
C LEU A 279 -10.38 10.37 14.20
N LEU A 280 -10.96 11.25 13.41
CA LEU A 280 -11.01 12.68 13.72
C LEU A 280 -11.87 12.97 14.97
N ASP A 281 -13.00 12.29 15.12
CA ASP A 281 -13.87 12.38 16.30
C ASP A 281 -13.18 11.87 17.56
N GLN A 282 -12.28 10.89 17.44
CA GLN A 282 -11.42 10.42 18.54
C GLN A 282 -10.26 11.39 18.84
N GLY A 283 -10.12 12.47 18.09
CA GLY A 283 -9.11 13.51 18.28
C GLY A 283 -7.78 13.28 17.60
N TYR A 284 -7.63 12.21 16.81
CA TYR A 284 -6.39 11.96 16.06
C TYR A 284 -6.19 12.97 14.94
N GLN A 285 -4.95 13.37 14.75
CA GLN A 285 -4.48 14.06 13.56
C GLN A 285 -3.94 13.01 12.58
N LEU A 286 -4.39 13.05 11.31
CA LEU A 286 -3.91 12.16 10.26
C LEU A 286 -2.80 12.87 9.49
N VAL A 287 -1.58 12.40 9.68
CA VAL A 287 -0.36 13.00 9.15
C VAL A 287 0.39 12.03 8.23
N THR A 288 1.36 12.52 7.47
CA THR A 288 2.28 11.65 6.73
C THR A 288 3.29 11.01 7.68
N VAL A 289 3.96 9.94 7.22
CA VAL A 289 5.05 9.33 7.99
C VAL A 289 6.18 10.34 8.18
N GLN A 290 6.51 11.14 7.17
CA GLN A 290 7.54 12.15 7.25
C GLN A 290 7.22 13.21 8.31
N GLU A 291 5.97 13.68 8.39
CA GLU A 291 5.49 14.59 9.43
C GLU A 291 5.57 13.93 10.82
N LEU A 292 5.11 12.67 10.94
CA LEU A 292 5.18 11.93 12.20
C LEU A 292 6.62 11.77 12.70
N LEU A 293 7.57 11.46 11.80
CA LEU A 293 8.99 11.35 12.13
C LEU A 293 9.62 12.70 12.48
N HIS A 294 9.18 13.78 11.82
CA HIS A 294 9.68 15.12 12.10
C HIS A 294 9.42 15.54 13.55
N PHE A 295 8.24 15.27 14.06
CA PHE A 295 7.87 15.58 15.45
C PHE A 295 8.41 14.58 16.47
N SER A 296 8.93 13.42 16.05
CA SER A 296 9.50 12.44 16.97
C SER A 296 10.83 12.92 17.57
N GLU A 297 11.15 12.50 18.79
CA GLU A 297 12.45 12.77 19.43
C GLU A 297 13.61 12.23 18.60
N ILE A 298 13.43 11.06 17.97
CA ILE A 298 14.48 10.42 17.14
C ILE A 298 14.67 11.19 15.84
N GLY A 299 13.61 11.78 15.30
CA GLY A 299 13.63 12.41 14.00
C GLY A 299 13.74 11.42 12.83
N TYR A 300 13.90 11.95 11.63
CA TYR A 300 14.14 11.17 10.44
C TYR A 300 15.61 10.78 10.35
N LEU A 301 15.92 9.49 10.29
CA LEU A 301 17.27 8.96 10.14
C LEU A 301 17.33 7.89 9.04
N PRO A 302 18.18 8.07 8.01
CA PRO A 302 18.35 7.10 6.94
C PRO A 302 18.78 5.71 7.45
N GLY A 303 18.15 4.66 6.92
CA GLY A 303 18.40 3.26 7.30
C GLY A 303 17.79 2.82 8.63
N VAL A 304 17.30 3.73 9.45
CA VAL A 304 16.60 3.41 10.69
C VAL A 304 15.20 2.85 10.35
N GLN A 305 14.76 1.86 11.15
CA GLN A 305 13.49 1.20 11.00
C GLN A 305 12.46 1.77 11.97
N TYR A 306 11.37 2.26 11.43
CA TYR A 306 10.25 2.83 12.18
C TYR A 306 9.02 1.93 12.06
N ARG A 307 8.37 1.63 13.18
CA ARG A 307 7.09 0.91 13.26
C ARG A 307 5.99 1.74 13.87
N ARG A 308 6.34 2.54 14.83
CA ARG A 308 5.53 3.48 15.58
C ARG A 308 6.45 4.54 16.16
N ILE A 309 5.91 5.69 16.48
CA ILE A 309 6.60 6.74 17.22
C ILE A 309 6.05 6.76 18.64
N ASP A 310 6.91 6.58 19.62
CA ASP A 310 6.52 6.47 21.01
C ASP A 310 6.68 7.80 21.78
N THR A 311 7.51 8.71 21.27
CA THR A 311 7.86 9.98 21.93
C THR A 311 7.99 11.10 20.92
N TYR A 312 7.50 12.29 21.28
CA TYR A 312 7.58 13.51 20.48
C TYR A 312 8.45 14.56 21.17
N LYS A 313 9.05 15.43 20.35
CA LYS A 313 9.77 16.61 20.84
C LYS A 313 8.80 17.53 21.57
N THR A 314 9.17 17.99 22.76
CA THR A 314 8.50 19.13 23.38
C THR A 314 8.86 20.38 22.57
N LEU A 315 7.85 21.09 22.09
CA LEU A 315 8.04 22.43 21.53
C LEU A 315 8.15 23.39 22.71
N ASP A 316 9.40 23.83 23.02
CA ASP A 316 9.66 24.92 23.96
C ASP A 316 9.33 26.28 23.33
#